data_edc07d59bc675a8bfd28977ba044e295
#
_entry.id   edc07d59bc675a8bfd28977ba044e295
#
_cell.length_a   1.000
_cell.length_b   1.000
_cell.length_c   1.000
_cell.angle_alpha   90.00
_cell.angle_beta   90.00
_cell.angle_gamma   90.00
#
_symmetry.space_group_name_H-M   'P 1'
#
loop_
_entity.id
_entity.type
_entity.pdbx_description
1 polymer ?
#
loop_
_entity_poly.entity_id
_entity_poly.type
_entity_poly.pdbx_seq_one_letter_code
_entity_poly.pdbx_strand_id
1 'polypeptide(L)'
;TMSIDGSNRHQLTHSDIAIEGFRFSPDKKRVVLVKSIPYHGTIKENPDDLPKATGMLITDMNYRHWDHYVTSNAHPFVANVTANGVDAGKDILEGEPYESPMAPFGGIEQIDWSTDSKSVAYTCRKKEGTQYAISTDADIYIYNVETGKTTNLCKPADYVEPKIDATKSMRDQAVNHQSGDFNVGYDVNPKFSPDGK
;
A
#
# COMPACT_ATOMS: atom_id res chain seq x y z
N THR A 1 7.87 -22.16 -8.27
CA THR A 1 8.66 -23.07 -7.41
C THR A 1 9.62 -23.90 -8.25
N MET A 2 10.64 -24.44 -7.60
CA MET A 2 11.59 -25.37 -8.21
C MET A 2 12.29 -26.19 -7.13
N SER A 3 12.90 -27.30 -7.50
CA SER A 3 13.79 -28.06 -6.63
C SER A 3 15.08 -27.28 -6.37
N ILE A 4 15.79 -27.64 -5.27
CA ILE A 4 17.03 -26.95 -4.88
C ILE A 4 18.15 -27.03 -5.91
N ASP A 5 18.14 -28.08 -6.74
CA ASP A 5 19.05 -28.28 -7.88
C ASP A 5 18.64 -27.53 -9.16
N GLY A 6 17.56 -26.74 -9.10
CA GLY A 6 17.02 -25.98 -10.21
C GLY A 6 16.08 -26.75 -11.12
N SER A 7 15.86 -28.04 -10.89
CA SER A 7 14.89 -28.85 -11.62
C SER A 7 13.44 -28.59 -11.19
N ASN A 8 12.46 -29.19 -11.85
CA ASN A 8 11.03 -29.14 -11.50
C ASN A 8 10.51 -27.72 -11.32
N ARG A 9 10.78 -26.87 -12.29
CA ARG A 9 10.27 -25.48 -12.28
C ARG A 9 8.78 -25.45 -12.59
N HIS A 10 8.01 -24.85 -11.68
CA HIS A 10 6.57 -24.63 -11.85
C HIS A 10 6.22 -23.17 -11.57
N GLN A 11 5.47 -22.58 -12.48
CA GLN A 11 4.85 -21.28 -12.25
C GLN A 11 3.67 -21.46 -11.30
N LEU A 12 3.58 -20.62 -10.26
CA LEU A 12 2.50 -20.69 -9.26
C LEU A 12 1.41 -19.65 -9.50
N THR A 13 1.74 -18.54 -10.19
CA THR A 13 0.84 -17.41 -10.38
C THR A 13 0.54 -17.24 -11.86
N HIS A 14 -0.73 -16.98 -12.18
CA HIS A 14 -1.19 -16.62 -13.53
C HIS A 14 -1.96 -15.29 -13.38
N SER A 15 -1.27 -14.17 -13.51
CA SER A 15 -1.82 -12.85 -13.30
C SER A 15 -1.53 -11.97 -14.51
N ASP A 16 -2.56 -11.26 -14.99
CA ASP A 16 -2.41 -10.24 -16.03
C ASP A 16 -1.80 -8.94 -15.47
N ILE A 17 -1.72 -8.83 -14.14
CA ILE A 17 -1.12 -7.69 -13.43
C ILE A 17 0.26 -8.10 -12.94
N ALA A 18 1.25 -7.22 -13.12
CA ALA A 18 2.60 -7.42 -12.63
C ALA A 18 2.63 -7.67 -11.12
N ILE A 19 3.43 -8.66 -10.69
CA ILE A 19 3.70 -8.96 -9.29
C ILE A 19 5.06 -8.39 -8.94
N GLU A 20 5.09 -7.39 -8.07
CA GLU A 20 6.30 -6.65 -7.68
C GLU A 20 6.98 -7.27 -6.46
N GLY A 21 6.24 -8.03 -5.66
CA GLY A 21 6.77 -8.69 -4.47
C GLY A 21 5.83 -9.76 -3.93
N PHE A 22 6.35 -10.61 -3.08
CA PHE A 22 5.53 -11.61 -2.41
C PHE A 22 6.11 -12.02 -1.05
N ARG A 23 5.23 -12.47 -0.14
CA ARG A 23 5.61 -13.03 1.16
C ARG A 23 4.63 -14.12 1.57
N PHE A 24 5.13 -15.35 1.76
CA PHE A 24 4.31 -16.45 2.26
C PHE A 24 3.97 -16.26 3.75
N SER A 25 2.76 -16.68 4.13
CA SER A 25 2.39 -16.86 5.54
C SER A 25 3.27 -17.92 6.20
N PRO A 26 3.47 -17.87 7.52
CA PRO A 26 4.24 -18.89 8.25
C PRO A 26 3.75 -20.32 8.00
N ASP A 27 2.44 -20.55 7.92
CA ASP A 27 1.82 -21.87 7.67
C ASP A 27 1.87 -22.30 6.19
N LYS A 28 2.37 -21.45 5.29
CA LYS A 28 2.49 -21.66 3.83
C LYS A 28 1.16 -21.87 3.09
N LYS A 29 0.02 -21.60 3.73
CA LYS A 29 -1.29 -21.75 3.09
C LYS A 29 -1.74 -20.50 2.34
N ARG A 30 -1.11 -19.36 2.64
CA ARG A 30 -1.39 -18.08 2.00
C ARG A 30 -0.11 -17.37 1.59
N VAL A 31 -0.27 -16.39 0.72
CA VAL A 31 0.81 -15.50 0.29
C VAL A 31 0.25 -14.10 0.12
N VAL A 32 0.98 -13.09 0.56
CA VAL A 32 0.74 -11.71 0.10
C VAL A 32 1.46 -11.54 -1.23
N LEU A 33 0.74 -11.03 -2.22
CA LEU A 33 1.26 -10.60 -3.52
C LEU A 33 1.13 -9.08 -3.60
N VAL A 34 2.18 -8.39 -3.94
CA VAL A 34 2.12 -6.95 -4.26
C VAL A 34 1.86 -6.81 -5.75
N LYS A 35 0.75 -6.16 -6.11
CA LYS A 35 0.34 -5.96 -7.50
C LYS A 35 0.10 -4.49 -7.81
N SER A 36 0.45 -4.08 -9.02
CA SER A 36 0.20 -2.72 -9.53
C SER A 36 -1.25 -2.54 -9.98
N ILE A 37 -2.01 -1.72 -9.27
CA ILE A 37 -3.40 -1.37 -9.61
C ILE A 37 -3.43 -0.01 -10.32
N PRO A 38 -4.20 0.15 -11.42
CA PRO A 38 -4.28 1.43 -12.12
C PRO A 38 -4.64 2.59 -11.17
N TYR A 39 -3.88 3.66 -11.24
CA TYR A 39 -4.13 4.87 -10.47
C TYR A 39 -4.96 5.87 -11.30
N HIS A 40 -6.04 6.37 -10.71
CA HIS A 40 -6.99 7.24 -11.40
C HIS A 40 -6.80 8.74 -11.11
N GLY A 41 -5.83 9.12 -10.28
CA GLY A 41 -5.52 10.51 -9.96
C GLY A 41 -4.80 11.28 -11.08
N THR A 42 -4.34 10.57 -12.11
CA THR A 42 -3.75 11.15 -13.32
C THR A 42 -4.48 10.61 -14.53
N ILE A 43 -5.18 11.48 -15.23
CA ILE A 43 -5.93 11.14 -16.42
C ILE A 43 -5.17 11.67 -17.63
N LYS A 44 -4.77 10.78 -18.52
CA LYS A 44 -4.30 11.16 -19.83
C LYS A 44 -5.51 11.29 -20.74
N GLU A 45 -6.04 12.48 -20.83
CA GLU A 45 -7.09 12.79 -21.80
C GLU A 45 -6.47 13.38 -23.06
N ASN A 46 -6.68 12.72 -24.18
CA ASN A 46 -6.56 13.35 -25.48
C ASN A 46 -7.99 13.72 -25.91
N PRO A 47 -8.39 15.01 -25.83
CA PRO A 47 -9.67 15.43 -26.37
C PRO A 47 -9.80 14.96 -27.84
N ASP A 48 -10.98 14.55 -28.25
CA ASP A 48 -11.21 14.03 -29.61
C ASP A 48 -10.83 15.05 -30.71
N ASP A 49 -10.90 16.34 -30.40
CA ASP A 49 -10.51 17.45 -31.28
C ASP A 49 -8.99 17.73 -31.26
N LEU A 50 -8.25 17.16 -30.33
CA LEU A 50 -6.81 17.33 -30.15
C LEU A 50 -6.05 16.00 -30.06
N PRO A 51 -6.13 15.12 -31.07
CA PRO A 51 -5.61 13.74 -30.99
C PRO A 51 -4.08 13.67 -30.85
N LYS A 52 -3.36 14.75 -31.11
CA LYS A 52 -1.89 14.84 -30.95
C LYS A 52 -1.48 15.54 -29.65
N ALA A 53 -2.44 15.94 -28.81
CA ALA A 53 -2.13 16.58 -27.55
C ALA A 53 -1.43 15.56 -26.60
N THR A 54 -0.41 16.02 -25.91
CA THR A 54 0.34 15.24 -24.88
C THR A 54 0.04 15.75 -23.47
N GLY A 55 -0.96 16.60 -23.34
CA GLY A 55 -1.41 17.13 -22.05
C GLY A 55 -1.95 16.03 -21.15
N MET A 56 -1.84 16.25 -19.86
CA MET A 56 -2.39 15.36 -18.81
C MET A 56 -3.24 16.18 -17.86
N LEU A 57 -4.42 15.68 -17.53
CA LEU A 57 -5.24 16.24 -16.46
C LEU A 57 -4.83 15.56 -15.15
N ILE A 58 -4.43 16.36 -14.18
CA ILE A 58 -4.01 15.89 -12.86
C ILE A 58 -5.06 16.35 -11.86
N THR A 59 -5.62 15.39 -11.12
CA THR A 59 -6.69 15.63 -10.13
C THR A 59 -6.22 15.38 -8.70
N ASP A 60 -5.01 14.86 -8.51
CA ASP A 60 -4.43 14.57 -7.19
C ASP A 60 -2.95 14.96 -7.14
N MET A 61 -2.44 15.22 -5.92
CA MET A 61 -1.02 15.52 -5.70
C MET A 61 -0.12 14.29 -5.76
N ASN A 62 -0.66 13.08 -5.66
CA ASN A 62 0.07 11.82 -5.86
C ASN A 62 0.23 11.47 -7.35
N TYR A 63 0.45 12.43 -8.20
CA TYR A 63 0.55 12.20 -9.64
C TYR A 63 1.96 11.88 -10.13
N ARG A 64 2.97 12.08 -9.32
CA ARG A 64 4.38 11.96 -9.72
C ARG A 64 5.26 11.50 -8.58
N HIS A 65 6.11 10.52 -8.88
CA HIS A 65 7.24 10.13 -8.07
C HIS A 65 8.53 10.48 -8.83
N TRP A 66 9.30 11.46 -8.34
CA TRP A 66 10.53 11.96 -8.94
C TRP A 66 10.41 12.27 -10.44
N ASP A 67 10.90 11.36 -11.30
CA ASP A 67 11.05 11.54 -12.74
C ASP A 67 9.92 10.90 -13.57
N HIS A 68 8.98 10.20 -12.93
CA HIS A 68 7.88 9.53 -13.64
C HIS A 68 6.51 9.85 -13.06
N TYR A 69 5.51 9.77 -13.93
CA TYR A 69 4.10 9.92 -13.51
C TYR A 69 3.60 8.63 -12.87
N VAL A 70 2.78 8.76 -11.83
CA VAL A 70 2.11 7.65 -11.18
C VAL A 70 0.95 7.20 -12.07
N THR A 71 1.05 6.00 -12.61
CA THR A 71 0.02 5.36 -13.43
C THR A 71 -0.62 4.17 -12.74
N SER A 72 0.01 3.69 -11.67
CA SER A 72 -0.47 2.59 -10.85
C SER A 72 0.02 2.74 -9.42
N ASN A 73 -0.74 2.20 -8.49
CA ASN A 73 -0.38 2.07 -7.08
C ASN A 73 -0.14 0.59 -6.74
N ALA A 74 0.86 0.34 -5.90
CA ALA A 74 1.10 -0.98 -5.37
C ALA A 74 0.05 -1.33 -4.31
N HIS A 75 -0.66 -2.45 -4.48
CA HIS A 75 -1.61 -2.98 -3.50
C HIS A 75 -1.21 -4.37 -3.03
N PRO A 76 -1.30 -4.68 -1.74
CA PRO A 76 -1.11 -6.03 -1.22
C PRO A 76 -2.39 -6.86 -1.39
N PHE A 77 -2.23 -8.06 -1.96
CA PHE A 77 -3.30 -9.04 -2.16
C PHE A 77 -3.04 -10.27 -1.30
N VAL A 78 -3.99 -10.68 -0.51
CA VAL A 78 -3.92 -11.95 0.22
C VAL A 78 -4.52 -13.05 -0.65
N ALA A 79 -3.67 -13.97 -1.08
CA ALA A 79 -4.00 -15.09 -1.96
C ALA A 79 -3.82 -16.43 -1.25
N ASN A 80 -4.60 -17.45 -1.65
CA ASN A 80 -4.46 -18.80 -1.15
C ASN A 80 -3.47 -19.60 -2.01
N VAL A 81 -2.67 -20.40 -1.35
CA VAL A 81 -1.79 -21.39 -1.99
C VAL A 81 -2.54 -22.71 -2.09
N THR A 82 -2.70 -23.21 -3.28
CA THR A 82 -3.43 -24.46 -3.59
C THR A 82 -2.51 -25.46 -4.28
N ALA A 83 -2.98 -26.68 -4.48
CA ALA A 83 -2.26 -27.69 -5.25
C ALA A 83 -2.01 -27.25 -6.72
N ASN A 84 -2.85 -26.38 -7.24
CA ASN A 84 -2.79 -25.91 -8.64
C ASN A 84 -2.07 -24.55 -8.81
N GLY A 85 -1.53 -23.99 -7.73
CA GLY A 85 -0.85 -22.71 -7.74
C GLY A 85 -1.44 -21.73 -6.73
N VAL A 86 -1.35 -20.45 -7.03
CA VAL A 86 -1.83 -19.33 -6.20
C VAL A 86 -3.02 -18.68 -6.89
N ASP A 87 -4.11 -18.46 -6.15
CA ASP A 87 -5.29 -17.79 -6.68
C ASP A 87 -5.06 -16.28 -6.91
N ALA A 88 -6.08 -15.59 -7.43
CA ALA A 88 -5.99 -14.16 -7.72
C ALA A 88 -5.77 -13.29 -6.47
N GLY A 89 -6.16 -13.79 -5.30
CA GLY A 89 -6.08 -13.07 -4.03
C GLY A 89 -7.13 -11.97 -3.89
N LYS A 90 -7.32 -11.54 -2.65
CA LYS A 90 -8.16 -10.41 -2.29
C LYS A 90 -7.29 -9.18 -2.07
N ASP A 91 -7.60 -8.09 -2.74
CA ASP A 91 -7.01 -6.77 -2.50
C ASP A 91 -7.39 -6.28 -1.10
N ILE A 92 -6.43 -5.99 -0.25
CA ILE A 92 -6.70 -5.49 1.11
C ILE A 92 -6.84 -3.96 1.17
N LEU A 93 -6.55 -3.27 0.06
CA LEU A 93 -6.78 -1.85 -0.16
C LEU A 93 -7.88 -1.59 -1.22
N GLU A 94 -8.75 -2.59 -1.48
CA GLU A 94 -9.77 -2.48 -2.51
C GLU A 94 -10.60 -1.20 -2.37
N GLY A 95 -10.64 -0.41 -3.44
CA GLY A 95 -11.35 0.88 -3.49
C GLY A 95 -10.62 2.05 -2.85
N GLU A 96 -9.45 1.84 -2.28
CA GLU A 96 -8.62 2.92 -1.72
C GLU A 96 -7.60 3.44 -2.76
N PRO A 97 -7.36 4.77 -2.83
CA PRO A 97 -6.41 5.34 -3.79
C PRO A 97 -4.96 5.33 -3.28
N TYR A 98 -4.69 4.62 -2.20
CA TYR A 98 -3.40 4.61 -1.53
C TYR A 98 -2.50 3.47 -2.00
N GLU A 99 -1.23 3.51 -1.62
CA GLU A 99 -0.25 2.49 -1.98
C GLU A 99 0.37 1.81 -0.76
N SER A 100 0.62 0.52 -0.89
CA SER A 100 1.42 -0.28 0.03
C SER A 100 2.06 -1.44 -0.74
N PRO A 101 3.40 -1.57 -0.74
CA PRO A 101 4.41 -0.70 -0.15
C PRO A 101 4.42 0.72 -0.72
N MET A 102 4.95 1.67 0.06
CA MET A 102 4.98 3.08 -0.33
C MET A 102 6.16 3.38 -1.25
N ALA A 103 5.87 3.86 -2.46
CA ALA A 103 6.91 4.37 -3.34
C ALA A 103 7.51 5.71 -2.79
N PRO A 104 8.75 6.05 -3.19
CA PRO A 104 9.63 5.32 -4.09
C PRO A 104 10.58 4.32 -3.39
N PHE A 105 10.60 4.26 -2.07
CA PHE A 105 11.60 3.51 -1.31
C PHE A 105 11.08 2.23 -0.66
N GLY A 106 9.77 2.09 -0.53
CA GLY A 106 9.17 0.92 0.11
C GLY A 106 9.13 -0.31 -0.80
N GLY A 107 9.32 -1.47 -0.19
CA GLY A 107 9.22 -2.77 -0.84
C GLY A 107 8.54 -3.77 0.09
N ILE A 108 8.71 -5.05 -0.21
CA ILE A 108 8.08 -6.15 0.55
C ILE A 108 8.44 -6.17 2.04
N GLU A 109 9.49 -5.47 2.47
CA GLU A 109 9.85 -5.28 3.87
C GLU A 109 8.81 -4.48 4.66
N GLN A 110 7.97 -3.68 3.98
CA GLN A 110 6.87 -2.93 4.58
C GLN A 110 5.62 -3.78 4.83
N ILE A 111 5.68 -5.08 4.57
CA ILE A 111 4.57 -6.02 4.78
C ILE A 111 5.09 -7.21 5.59
N ASP A 112 4.35 -7.62 6.61
CA ASP A 112 4.71 -8.80 7.42
C ASP A 112 3.48 -9.62 7.81
N TRP A 113 3.67 -10.93 8.00
CA TRP A 113 2.64 -11.83 8.50
C TRP A 113 2.75 -12.02 10.01
N SER A 114 1.61 -12.09 10.70
CA SER A 114 1.57 -12.57 12.07
C SER A 114 2.02 -14.03 12.14
N THR A 115 2.60 -14.41 13.28
CA THR A 115 3.15 -15.77 13.50
C THR A 115 2.08 -16.85 13.39
N ASP A 116 0.82 -16.54 13.70
CA ASP A 116 -0.34 -17.44 13.56
C ASP A 116 -0.97 -17.44 12.16
N SER A 117 -0.41 -16.70 11.21
CA SER A 117 -0.88 -16.58 9.82
C SER A 117 -2.28 -15.97 9.65
N LYS A 118 -2.82 -15.27 10.67
CA LYS A 118 -4.17 -14.71 10.64
C LYS A 118 -4.22 -13.23 10.30
N SER A 119 -3.10 -12.53 10.35
CA SER A 119 -3.04 -11.10 10.11
C SER A 119 -1.86 -10.72 9.24
N VAL A 120 -2.04 -9.62 8.49
CA VAL A 120 -1.00 -8.97 7.71
C VAL A 120 -0.82 -7.56 8.24
N ALA A 121 0.39 -7.24 8.71
CA ALA A 121 0.79 -5.87 9.00
C ALA A 121 1.36 -5.24 7.73
N TYR A 122 0.98 -3.99 7.46
CA TYR A 122 1.50 -3.26 6.32
C TYR A 122 1.63 -1.76 6.61
N THR A 123 2.57 -1.12 5.94
CA THR A 123 2.74 0.34 6.00
C THR A 123 1.92 1.00 4.91
N CYS A 124 1.21 2.08 5.25
CA CYS A 124 0.49 2.88 4.27
C CYS A 124 0.41 4.34 4.71
N ARG A 125 0.54 5.27 3.76
CA ARG A 125 0.31 6.69 3.99
C ARG A 125 -1.04 7.09 3.38
N LYS A 126 -2.10 7.06 4.20
CA LYS A 126 -3.46 7.41 3.78
C LYS A 126 -3.68 8.93 3.84
N LYS A 127 -3.13 9.65 2.88
CA LYS A 127 -3.26 11.10 2.72
C LYS A 127 -3.77 11.43 1.32
N GLU A 128 -4.50 12.52 1.21
CA GLU A 128 -5.11 12.99 -0.05
C GLU A 128 -4.77 14.43 -0.33
N GLY A 129 -4.84 14.82 -1.60
CA GLY A 129 -4.67 16.19 -2.05
C GLY A 129 -3.37 16.81 -1.55
N THR A 130 -3.44 18.02 -1.00
CA THR A 130 -2.27 18.76 -0.51
C THR A 130 -1.56 18.07 0.64
N GLN A 131 -2.27 17.27 1.46
CA GLN A 131 -1.66 16.53 2.57
C GLN A 131 -0.66 15.50 2.07
N TYR A 132 -0.92 14.86 0.94
CA TYR A 132 0.02 13.90 0.36
C TYR A 132 1.38 14.54 0.04
N ALA A 133 1.37 15.79 -0.41
CA ALA A 133 2.58 16.52 -0.79
C ALA A 133 3.40 17.04 0.41
N ILE A 134 2.78 17.27 1.57
CA ILE A 134 3.42 17.93 2.72
C ILE A 134 3.63 17.03 3.93
N SER A 135 2.92 15.91 4.03
CA SER A 135 2.98 15.01 5.18
C SER A 135 3.80 13.77 4.88
N THR A 136 4.70 13.41 5.79
CA THR A 136 5.40 12.12 5.81
C THR A 136 4.74 11.11 6.74
N ASP A 137 3.61 11.48 7.35
CA ASP A 137 2.88 10.67 8.30
C ASP A 137 2.34 9.40 7.63
N ALA A 138 3.05 8.30 7.86
CA ALA A 138 2.69 6.96 7.42
C ALA A 138 2.42 6.11 8.65
N ASP A 139 1.42 5.24 8.57
CA ASP A 139 0.99 4.41 9.67
C ASP A 139 1.17 2.92 9.37
N ILE A 140 1.21 2.12 10.44
CA ILE A 140 1.13 0.67 10.36
C ILE A 140 -0.31 0.24 10.57
N TYR A 141 -0.81 -0.55 9.63
CA TYR A 141 -2.14 -1.15 9.65
C TYR A 141 -2.03 -2.66 9.82
N ILE A 142 -3.01 -3.25 10.53
CA ILE A 142 -3.18 -4.69 10.58
C ILE A 142 -4.50 -5.07 9.89
N TYR A 143 -4.40 -5.92 8.88
CA TYR A 143 -5.52 -6.55 8.21
C TYR A 143 -5.71 -7.97 8.75
N ASN A 144 -6.89 -8.28 9.29
CA ASN A 144 -7.25 -9.63 9.70
C ASN A 144 -7.84 -10.40 8.51
N VAL A 145 -7.21 -11.50 8.12
CA VAL A 145 -7.56 -12.24 6.89
C VAL A 145 -8.87 -13.02 7.00
N GLU A 146 -9.32 -13.33 8.22
CA GLU A 146 -10.57 -14.06 8.44
C GLU A 146 -11.79 -13.13 8.43
N THR A 147 -11.65 -11.96 9.04
CA THR A 147 -12.75 -10.99 9.18
C THR A 147 -12.77 -9.92 8.09
N GLY A 148 -11.64 -9.71 7.42
CA GLY A 148 -11.47 -8.62 6.45
C GLY A 148 -11.35 -7.24 7.10
N LYS A 149 -11.18 -7.16 8.42
CA LYS A 149 -11.09 -5.89 9.14
C LYS A 149 -9.68 -5.36 9.16
N THR A 150 -9.52 -4.07 8.84
CA THR A 150 -8.28 -3.31 9.01
C THR A 150 -8.34 -2.45 10.27
N THR A 151 -7.22 -2.35 10.97
CA THR A 151 -7.04 -1.49 12.17
C THR A 151 -5.74 -0.72 12.02
N ASN A 152 -5.78 0.60 12.25
CA ASN A 152 -4.59 1.43 12.37
C ASN A 152 -3.99 1.23 13.78
N LEU A 153 -2.69 0.95 13.87
CA LEU A 153 -2.00 0.78 15.15
C LEU A 153 -1.37 2.05 15.69
N CYS A 154 -1.15 3.04 14.84
CA CYS A 154 -0.42 4.25 15.19
C CYS A 154 -1.36 5.36 15.72
N LYS A 155 -2.67 5.21 15.50
CA LYS A 155 -3.68 6.21 15.86
C LYS A 155 -4.89 5.59 16.55
N PRO A 156 -5.52 6.29 17.49
CA PRO A 156 -6.76 5.81 18.11
C PRO A 156 -7.91 5.71 17.10
N ALA A 157 -8.89 4.87 17.39
CA ALA A 157 -10.00 4.58 16.47
C ALA A 157 -10.90 5.79 16.16
N ASP A 158 -10.92 6.77 17.04
CA ASP A 158 -11.67 8.02 16.93
C ASP A 158 -10.81 9.19 16.40
N TYR A 159 -9.59 8.91 15.95
CA TYR A 159 -8.72 9.93 15.36
C TYR A 159 -9.36 10.53 14.11
N VAL A 160 -9.37 11.84 14.07
CA VAL A 160 -9.81 12.61 12.90
C VAL A 160 -8.62 13.38 12.35
N GLU A 161 -8.30 13.12 11.10
CA GLU A 161 -7.23 13.83 10.40
C GLU A 161 -7.52 15.34 10.39
N PRO A 162 -6.58 16.17 10.89
CA PRO A 162 -6.74 17.61 10.87
C PRO A 162 -6.85 18.14 9.45
N LYS A 163 -7.81 19.03 9.22
CA LYS A 163 -7.93 19.70 7.93
C LYS A 163 -6.79 20.69 7.73
N ILE A 164 -6.22 20.70 6.53
CA ILE A 164 -5.25 21.72 6.15
C ILE A 164 -5.92 23.08 6.11
N ASP A 165 -5.34 24.02 6.83
CA ASP A 165 -5.71 25.43 6.79
C ASP A 165 -4.82 26.16 5.78
N ALA A 166 -5.35 26.42 4.59
CA ALA A 166 -4.62 27.09 3.52
C ALA A 166 -4.14 28.51 3.88
N THR A 167 -4.63 29.08 4.99
CA THR A 167 -4.21 30.42 5.47
C THR A 167 -2.96 30.37 6.36
N LYS A 168 -2.56 29.19 6.81
CA LYS A 168 -1.39 28.99 7.68
C LYS A 168 -0.18 28.46 6.91
N SER A 169 1.00 28.80 7.41
CA SER A 169 2.22 28.21 6.87
C SER A 169 2.25 26.70 7.13
N MET A 170 2.94 25.94 6.27
CA MET A 170 3.13 24.50 6.46
C MET A 170 3.81 24.17 7.79
N ARG A 171 4.73 25.04 8.24
CA ARG A 171 5.41 24.90 9.53
C ARG A 171 4.44 25.02 10.71
N ASP A 172 3.53 26.00 10.67
CA ASP A 172 2.56 26.22 11.75
C ASP A 172 1.54 25.08 11.81
N GLN A 173 1.22 24.50 10.66
CA GLN A 173 0.35 23.34 10.58
C GLN A 173 1.05 22.08 11.15
N ALA A 174 2.30 21.85 10.83
CA ALA A 174 3.06 20.71 11.34
C ALA A 174 3.21 20.72 12.86
N VAL A 175 3.36 21.88 13.47
CA VAL A 175 3.46 22.02 14.94
C VAL A 175 2.17 21.69 15.66
N ASN A 176 1.01 21.95 15.04
CA ASN A 176 -0.30 21.68 15.64
C ASN A 176 -0.71 20.20 15.58
N HIS A 177 0.01 19.35 14.84
CA HIS A 177 -0.24 17.91 14.77
C HIS A 177 0.35 17.12 15.96
N GLN A 178 1.08 17.76 16.88
CA GLN A 178 1.82 17.10 17.96
C GLN A 178 1.03 16.99 19.29
N SER A 179 -0.25 17.27 19.30
CA SER A 179 -1.06 17.18 20.53
C SER A 179 -1.83 15.88 20.62
N GLY A 180 -1.26 14.86 21.25
CA GLY A 180 -1.92 13.59 21.52
C GLY A 180 -0.93 12.51 21.98
N ASP A 181 -1.45 11.44 22.60
CA ASP A 181 -0.70 10.26 23.04
C ASP A 181 -0.38 9.29 21.89
N PHE A 182 -0.42 9.74 20.63
CA PHE A 182 -0.16 8.94 19.45
C PHE A 182 0.92 9.58 18.57
N ASN A 183 1.60 8.75 17.79
CA ASN A 183 2.67 9.17 16.93
C ASN A 183 2.12 9.67 15.58
N VAL A 184 2.51 10.88 15.19
CA VAL A 184 2.30 11.41 13.84
C VAL A 184 3.66 11.47 13.18
N GLY A 185 4.06 10.37 12.56
CA GLY A 185 5.42 10.25 12.06
C GLY A 185 5.54 9.30 10.88
N TYR A 186 6.74 8.82 10.68
CA TYR A 186 7.08 7.91 9.60
C TYR A 186 7.20 6.48 10.17
N ASP A 187 6.05 5.83 10.35
CA ASP A 187 5.96 4.47 10.90
C ASP A 187 6.01 3.46 9.76
N VAL A 188 7.11 2.73 9.65
CA VAL A 188 7.39 1.84 8.52
C VAL A 188 7.99 0.51 8.96
N ASN A 189 8.00 -0.48 8.06
CA ASN A 189 8.66 -1.76 8.22
C ASN A 189 8.18 -2.56 9.45
N PRO A 190 6.86 -2.82 9.55
CA PRO A 190 6.31 -3.60 10.66
C PRO A 190 6.95 -4.97 10.76
N LYS A 191 7.13 -5.45 11.99
CA LYS A 191 7.58 -6.80 12.27
C LYS A 191 6.86 -7.36 13.47
N PHE A 192 6.30 -8.56 13.30
CA PHE A 192 5.79 -9.31 14.43
C PHE A 192 6.95 -9.93 15.22
N SER A 193 6.90 -9.82 16.54
CA SER A 193 7.79 -10.56 17.41
C SER A 193 7.48 -12.07 17.37
N PRO A 194 8.42 -12.94 17.79
CA PRO A 194 8.19 -14.39 17.78
C PRO A 194 7.01 -14.85 18.62
N ASP A 195 6.62 -14.08 19.64
CA ASP A 195 5.44 -14.32 20.49
C ASP A 195 4.14 -13.73 19.91
N GLY A 196 4.17 -13.16 18.68
CA GLY A 196 3.00 -12.70 17.96
C GLY A 196 2.50 -11.30 18.36
N LYS A 197 3.34 -10.50 18.98
CA LYS A 197 3.02 -9.11 19.35
C LYS A 197 3.64 -8.12 18.39
#